data_a03576554569ac7f66063a063801ae7f
#
_entry.id   a03576554569ac7f66063a063801ae7f
#
_cell.length_a   1.000
_cell.length_b   1.000
_cell.length_c   1.000
_cell.angle_alpha   90.00
_cell.angle_beta   90.00
_cell.angle_gamma   90.00
#
_symmetry.space_group_name_H-M   'P 1'
#
loop_
_entity.id
_entity.type
_entity.pdbx_description
1 polymer ?
#
loop_
_entity_poly.entity_id
_entity_poly.type
_entity_poly.pdbx_seq_one_letter_code
_entity_poly.pdbx_strand_id
1 'polypeptide(L)' 'MEDDDALASLEERIHRTVELVSTLRNERDAAIADSRQLRQELDDLRSQRKQARVRIEKLLGQMDLIKS' A
#
# COMPACT_ATOMS: atom_id res chain seq x y z
N MET A 1 -8.51 44.49 -23.57
CA MET A 1 -9.51 43.44 -23.48
C MET A 1 -8.93 42.05 -23.80
N GLU A 2 -8.10 41.94 -24.84
CA GLU A 2 -7.39 40.66 -25.09
C GLU A 2 -6.45 40.27 -23.96
N ASP A 3 -5.83 41.23 -23.27
CA ASP A 3 -4.95 41.00 -22.13
C ASP A 3 -5.70 40.45 -20.90
N ASP A 4 -6.93 40.91 -20.65
CA ASP A 4 -7.74 40.43 -19.54
C ASP A 4 -8.21 38.99 -19.76
N ASP A 5 -8.58 38.64 -21.01
CA ASP A 5 -8.94 37.29 -21.39
C ASP A 5 -7.76 36.32 -21.31
N ALA A 6 -6.58 36.79 -21.69
CA ALA A 6 -5.35 36.01 -21.58
C ALA A 6 -4.96 35.76 -20.13
N LEU A 7 -5.09 36.76 -19.26
CA LEU A 7 -4.83 36.65 -17.83
C LEU A 7 -5.82 35.74 -17.17
N ALA A 8 -7.11 35.87 -17.46
CA ALA A 8 -8.15 34.99 -16.92
C ALA A 8 -7.94 33.55 -17.35
N SER A 9 -7.57 33.29 -18.58
CA SER A 9 -7.25 31.97 -19.09
C SER A 9 -6.02 31.37 -18.37
N LEU A 10 -4.99 32.20 -18.16
CA LEU A 10 -3.78 31.77 -17.42
C LEU A 10 -4.09 31.44 -15.97
N GLU A 11 -4.88 32.26 -15.29
CA GLU A 11 -5.31 32.03 -13.90
C GLU A 11 -6.09 30.72 -13.78
N GLU A 12 -6.99 30.46 -14.72
CA GLU A 12 -7.74 29.21 -14.75
C GLU A 12 -6.83 28.00 -14.95
N ARG A 13 -5.85 28.09 -15.83
CA ARG A 13 -4.87 27.02 -16.05
C ARG A 13 -4.02 26.76 -14.81
N ILE A 14 -3.60 27.80 -14.13
CA ILE A 14 -2.85 27.69 -12.86
C ILE A 14 -3.72 27.01 -11.82
N HIS A 15 -4.97 27.42 -11.68
CA HIS A 15 -5.90 26.85 -10.73
C HIS A 15 -6.12 25.35 -10.99
N ARG A 16 -6.34 24.96 -12.23
CA ARG A 16 -6.49 23.55 -12.62
C ARG A 16 -5.23 22.75 -12.33
N THR A 17 -4.07 23.33 -12.57
CA THR A 17 -2.78 22.66 -12.31
C THR A 17 -2.60 22.43 -10.80
N VAL A 18 -2.92 23.43 -9.99
CA VAL A 18 -2.86 23.31 -8.52
C VAL A 18 -3.81 22.22 -8.01
N GLU A 19 -5.03 22.19 -8.53
CA GLU A 19 -6.00 21.14 -8.17
C GLU A 19 -5.51 19.75 -8.58
N LEU A 20 -4.96 19.64 -9.78
CA LEU A 20 -4.42 18.37 -10.26
C LEU A 20 -3.26 17.89 -9.40
N VAL A 21 -2.34 18.78 -9.05
CA VAL A 21 -1.22 18.45 -8.15
C VAL A 21 -1.74 17.99 -6.79
N SER A 22 -2.73 18.67 -6.23
CA SER A 22 -3.35 18.29 -4.96
C SER A 22 -3.97 16.90 -5.04
N THR A 23 -4.74 16.62 -6.09
CA THR A 23 -5.35 15.30 -6.32
C THR A 23 -4.29 14.21 -6.44
N LEU A 24 -3.25 14.45 -7.24
CA LEU A 24 -2.17 13.48 -7.44
C LEU A 24 -1.39 13.20 -6.16
N ARG A 25 -1.17 14.21 -5.34
CA ARG A 25 -0.53 14.03 -4.03
C ARG A 25 -1.39 13.18 -3.09
N ASN A 26 -2.69 13.42 -3.08
CA ASN A 26 -3.62 12.63 -2.25
C ASN A 26 -3.67 11.18 -2.72
N GLU A 27 -3.70 10.94 -4.02
CA GLU A 27 -3.65 9.59 -4.59
C GLU A 27 -2.34 8.89 -4.26
N ARG A 28 -1.22 9.61 -4.36
CA ARG A 28 0.09 9.08 -3.99
C ARG A 28 0.13 8.69 -2.51
N ASP A 29 -0.34 9.56 -1.63
CA ASP A 29 -0.33 9.30 -0.18
C ASP A 29 -1.21 8.10 0.16
N ALA A 30 -2.38 7.97 -0.47
CA ALA A 30 -3.24 6.82 -0.31
C ALA A 30 -2.56 5.53 -0.81
N ALA A 31 -1.89 5.58 -1.96
CA ALA A 31 -1.18 4.43 -2.51
C ALA A 31 -0.01 4.00 -1.61
N ILE A 32 0.71 4.95 -1.02
CA ILE A 32 1.79 4.66 -0.07
C ILE A 32 1.24 3.99 1.19
N ALA A 33 0.12 4.49 1.72
CA ALA A 33 -0.52 3.91 2.89
C ALA A 33 -1.00 2.48 2.63
N ASP A 34 -1.63 2.24 1.48
CA ASP A 34 -2.08 0.91 1.06
C ASP A 34 -0.88 -0.04 0.90
N SER A 35 0.19 0.41 0.30
CA SER A 35 1.41 -0.38 0.12
C SER A 35 2.02 -0.81 1.45
N ARG A 36 2.06 0.10 2.43
CA ARG A 36 2.55 -0.21 3.78
C ARG A 36 1.67 -1.23 4.48
N GLN A 37 0.36 -1.07 4.36
CA GLN A 37 -0.60 -2.01 4.95
C GLN A 37 -0.44 -3.40 4.34
N LEU A 38 -0.33 -3.50 3.02
CA LEU A 38 -0.13 -4.77 2.33
C LEU A 38 1.18 -5.45 2.72
N ARG A 39 2.25 -4.70 2.90
CA ARG A 39 3.53 -5.24 3.39
C ARG A 39 3.39 -5.80 4.79
N GLN A 40 2.70 -5.11 5.66
CA GLN A 40 2.46 -5.57 7.03
C GLN A 40 1.63 -6.83 7.04
N GLU A 41 0.56 -6.90 6.26
CA GLU A 41 -0.27 -8.10 6.12
C GLU A 41 0.55 -9.27 5.58
N LEU A 42 1.42 -9.01 4.61
CA LEU A 42 2.31 -10.04 4.05
C LEU A 42 3.28 -10.57 5.11
N ASP A 43 3.87 -9.70 5.90
CA ASP A 43 4.79 -10.09 6.97
C ASP A 43 4.06 -10.91 8.04
N ASP A 44 2.85 -10.52 8.40
CA ASP A 44 2.01 -11.25 9.34
C ASP A 44 1.66 -12.65 8.82
N LEU A 45 1.29 -12.75 7.55
CA LEU A 45 0.99 -14.04 6.92
C LEU A 45 2.22 -14.94 6.85
N ARG A 46 3.38 -14.39 6.54
CA ARG A 46 4.64 -15.14 6.55
C ARG A 46 4.98 -15.67 7.94
N SER A 47 4.77 -14.84 8.97
CA SER A 47 4.98 -15.23 10.35
C SER A 47 4.02 -16.37 10.77
N GLN A 48 2.74 -16.23 10.44
CA GLN A 48 1.74 -17.27 10.72
C GLN A 48 2.07 -18.58 10.01
N ARG A 49 2.50 -18.50 8.74
CA ARG A 49 2.91 -19.67 7.97
C ARG A 49 4.10 -20.38 8.60
N LYS A 50 5.08 -19.62 9.07
CA LYS A 50 6.26 -20.16 9.75
C LYS A 50 5.86 -20.87 11.04
N GLN A 51 4.99 -20.25 11.85
CA GLN A 51 4.49 -20.84 13.07
C GLN A 51 3.72 -22.13 12.82
N ALA A 52 2.86 -22.13 11.80
CA ALA A 52 2.11 -23.32 11.41
C ALA A 52 3.05 -24.44 10.97
N ARG A 53 4.09 -24.13 10.20
CA ARG A 53 5.11 -25.10 9.75
C ARG A 53 5.83 -25.72 10.96
N VAL A 54 6.25 -24.91 11.91
CA VAL A 54 6.94 -25.39 13.11
C VAL A 54 6.03 -26.31 13.92
N ARG A 55 4.76 -25.98 14.06
CA ARG A 55 3.79 -26.84 14.75
C ARG A 55 3.61 -28.18 14.06
N ILE A 56 3.50 -28.17 12.72
CA ILE A 56 3.36 -29.38 11.93
C ILE A 56 4.59 -30.27 12.08
N GLU A 57 5.78 -29.70 11.95
CA GLU A 57 7.05 -30.43 12.12
C GLU A 57 7.15 -31.05 13.52
N LYS A 58 6.74 -30.31 14.54
CA LYS A 58 6.73 -30.78 15.92
C LYS A 58 5.77 -31.96 16.12
N LEU A 59 4.57 -31.86 15.55
CA LEU A 59 3.57 -32.93 15.61
C LEU A 59 4.05 -34.17 14.87
N LEU A 60 4.67 -34.01 13.69
CA LEU A 60 5.24 -35.14 12.94
C LEU A 60 6.38 -35.80 13.71
N GLY A 61 7.23 -35.03 14.38
CA GLY A 61 8.28 -35.55 15.22
C GLY A 61 7.72 -36.37 16.40
N GLN A 62 6.64 -35.91 17.02
CA GLN A 62 5.96 -36.64 18.10
C GLN A 62 5.34 -37.95 17.58
N MET A 63 4.73 -37.93 16.41
CA MET A 63 4.18 -39.14 15.80
C MET A 63 5.26 -40.18 15.49
N ASP A 64 6.41 -39.78 15.01
CA ASP A 64 7.54 -40.66 14.74
C ASP A 64 8.05 -41.33 16.03
N LEU A 65 8.08 -40.57 17.12
CA LEU A 65 8.44 -41.15 18.44
C LEU A 65 7.46 -42.22 18.93
N ILE A 66 6.18 -42.02 18.65
CA ILE A 66 5.12 -42.98 19.05
C ILE A 66 5.23 -44.25 18.18
N LYS A 67 5.62 -44.14 16.90
CA LYS A 67 5.76 -45.27 15.99
C LYS A 67 7.00 -46.12 16.29
N SER A 68 8.01 -45.51 16.85
CA SER A 68 9.24 -46.21 17.18
C SER A 68 9.18 -46.85 18.55
#